data_496f84466a091d94c9c506a4dda44aac
#
_entry.id   496f84466a091d94c9c506a4dda44aac
#
_cell.length_a   1.000
_cell.length_b   1.000
_cell.length_c   1.000
_cell.angle_alpha   90.00
_cell.angle_beta   90.00
_cell.angle_gamma   90.00
#
_symmetry.space_group_name_H-M   'P 1'
#
loop_
_entity.id
_entity.type
_entity.pdbx_description
1 polymer ?
#
loop_
_entity_poly.entity_id
_entity_poly.type
_entity_poly.pdbx_seq_one_letter_code
_entity_poly.pdbx_strand_id
1 'polypeptide(L)'
;SLIPEARNWPQLRPVALMLAGRNDSAQHFVVSATLAAWAGEPVADAIGVYKEMADARHGSGFSFADLAADRAGTRFGDLLGRQDARLNALLEKELTDSDLIPVISDLPESISAADFQRRFGNTNSPSYRQLTAEIERRLDAMPLYKPE
;
A
#
# COMPACT_ATOMS: atom_id res chain seq x y z
N SER A 1 2.12 24.98 17.81
CA SER A 1 0.93 24.24 17.34
C SER A 1 0.25 25.06 16.25
N LEU A 2 0.00 24.45 15.09
CA LEU A 2 -0.68 25.11 13.96
C LEU A 2 -2.17 25.36 14.25
N ILE A 3 -2.74 24.63 15.21
CA ILE A 3 -4.13 24.74 15.66
C ILE A 3 -4.15 24.73 17.18
N PRO A 4 -4.24 25.89 17.83
CA PRO A 4 -4.22 25.99 19.31
C PRO A 4 -5.33 25.18 19.99
N GLU A 5 -6.51 25.11 19.37
CA GLU A 5 -7.67 24.39 19.86
C GLU A 5 -7.46 22.86 19.92
N ALA A 6 -6.54 22.31 19.11
CA ALA A 6 -6.23 20.89 19.09
C ALA A 6 -5.68 20.37 20.44
N ARG A 7 -5.18 21.25 21.31
CA ARG A 7 -4.74 20.88 22.66
C ARG A 7 -5.88 20.39 23.55
N ASN A 8 -7.10 20.79 23.24
CA ASN A 8 -8.30 20.46 24.01
C ASN A 8 -9.11 19.31 23.38
N TRP A 9 -8.64 18.74 22.26
CA TRP A 9 -9.32 17.61 21.65
C TRP A 9 -9.12 16.36 22.50
N PRO A 10 -10.15 15.48 22.60
CA PRO A 10 -10.00 14.21 23.26
C PRO A 10 -8.85 13.44 22.63
N GLN A 11 -7.97 12.89 23.45
CA GLN A 11 -6.94 11.98 22.96
C GLN A 11 -7.63 10.75 22.35
N LEU A 12 -7.46 10.55 21.05
CA LEU A 12 -7.93 9.36 20.37
C LEU A 12 -7.19 8.15 20.95
N ARG A 13 -7.94 7.13 21.35
CA ARG A 13 -7.32 5.85 21.71
C ARG A 13 -6.64 5.29 20.47
N PRO A 14 -5.39 4.83 20.58
CA PRO A 14 -4.75 4.14 19.46
C PRO A 14 -5.63 2.94 19.04
N VAL A 15 -6.08 2.93 17.81
CA VAL A 15 -6.77 1.78 17.22
C VAL A 15 -5.72 0.98 16.45
N ALA A 16 -5.52 -0.27 16.84
CA ALA A 16 -4.69 -1.18 16.06
C ALA A 16 -5.48 -1.61 14.82
N LEU A 17 -5.14 -1.01 13.68
CA LEU A 17 -5.67 -1.46 12.40
C LEU A 17 -4.87 -2.68 11.95
N MET A 18 -5.58 -3.69 11.46
CA MET A 18 -5.00 -4.91 10.90
C MET A 18 -5.51 -5.10 9.49
N LEU A 19 -4.64 -5.52 8.58
CA LEU A 19 -4.98 -5.89 7.21
C LEU A 19 -4.11 -7.08 6.80
N ALA A 20 -4.72 -8.13 6.29
CA ALA A 20 -4.05 -9.42 6.06
C ALA A 20 -3.35 -9.98 7.32
N GLY A 21 -3.96 -9.76 8.49
CA GLY A 21 -3.39 -10.16 9.78
C GLY A 21 -2.20 -9.34 10.26
N ARG A 22 -1.88 -8.20 9.60
CA ARG A 22 -0.68 -7.39 9.86
C ARG A 22 -1.05 -5.91 10.09
N ASN A 23 -0.40 -5.30 11.09
CA ASN A 23 -0.56 -3.87 11.36
C ASN A 23 0.22 -3.00 10.35
N ASP A 24 1.42 -3.41 9.94
CA ASP A 24 2.21 -2.71 8.94
C ASP A 24 1.50 -2.64 7.59
N SER A 25 0.92 -3.75 7.11
CA SER A 25 0.12 -3.75 5.87
C SER A 25 -1.06 -2.79 5.94
N ALA A 26 -1.73 -2.68 7.10
CA ALA A 26 -2.79 -1.70 7.29
C ALA A 26 -2.27 -0.25 7.24
N GLN A 27 -1.09 0.02 7.83
CA GLN A 27 -0.46 1.35 7.78
C GLN A 27 -0.06 1.73 6.35
N HIS A 28 0.61 0.85 5.62
CA HIS A 28 0.98 1.05 4.22
C HIS A 28 -0.25 1.35 3.37
N PHE A 29 -1.29 0.51 3.47
CA PHE A 29 -2.53 0.70 2.74
C PHE A 29 -3.19 2.05 3.02
N VAL A 30 -3.39 2.43 4.29
CA VAL A 30 -4.08 3.67 4.66
C VAL A 30 -3.28 4.90 4.24
N VAL A 31 -1.95 4.90 4.43
CA VAL A 31 -1.10 6.02 4.03
C VAL A 31 -1.14 6.21 2.51
N SER A 32 -0.98 5.13 1.75
CA SER A 32 -1.00 5.19 0.28
C SER A 32 -2.37 5.57 -0.26
N ALA A 33 -3.47 5.08 0.35
CA ALA A 33 -4.83 5.48 -0.01
C ALA A 33 -5.07 6.99 0.22
N THR A 34 -4.60 7.51 1.35
CA THR A 34 -4.72 8.94 1.67
C THR A 34 -3.93 9.80 0.68
N LEU A 35 -2.69 9.40 0.38
CA LEU A 35 -1.84 10.10 -0.59
C LEU A 35 -2.45 10.10 -1.98
N ALA A 36 -2.96 8.95 -2.44
CA ALA A 36 -3.58 8.84 -3.77
C ALA A 36 -4.86 9.65 -3.88
N ALA A 37 -5.72 9.63 -2.86
CA ALA A 37 -6.94 10.42 -2.83
C ALA A 37 -6.67 11.94 -2.87
N TRP A 38 -5.54 12.37 -2.30
CA TRP A 38 -5.19 13.80 -2.21
C TRP A 38 -4.28 14.28 -3.35
N ALA A 39 -3.26 13.50 -3.72
CA ALA A 39 -2.20 13.91 -4.65
C ALA A 39 -2.17 13.09 -5.95
N GLY A 40 -3.01 12.07 -6.05
CA GLY A 40 -3.09 11.16 -7.20
C GLY A 40 -2.14 9.96 -7.10
N GLU A 41 -2.48 8.93 -7.87
CA GLU A 41 -1.81 7.63 -7.92
C GLU A 41 -0.29 7.74 -8.18
N PRO A 42 0.21 8.52 -9.17
CA PRO A 42 1.65 8.55 -9.45
C PRO A 42 2.51 9.05 -8.29
N VAL A 43 1.97 9.97 -7.48
CA VAL A 43 2.68 10.51 -6.30
C VAL A 43 2.72 9.49 -5.18
N ALA A 44 1.59 8.83 -4.90
CA ALA A 44 1.51 7.79 -3.88
C ALA A 44 2.47 6.63 -4.21
N ASP A 45 2.48 6.16 -5.44
CA ASP A 45 3.36 5.09 -5.92
C ASP A 45 4.85 5.42 -5.80
N ALA A 46 5.23 6.65 -6.19
CA ALA A 46 6.63 7.09 -6.07
C ALA A 46 7.08 7.14 -4.60
N ILE A 47 6.22 7.58 -3.68
CA ILE A 47 6.51 7.63 -2.25
C ILE A 47 6.64 6.20 -1.68
N GLY A 48 5.75 5.27 -2.04
CA GLY A 48 5.81 3.87 -1.61
C GLY A 48 7.14 3.22 -2.00
N VAL A 49 7.53 3.29 -3.27
CA VAL A 49 8.81 2.75 -3.74
C VAL A 49 10.00 3.41 -3.03
N TYR A 50 9.97 4.75 -2.88
CA TYR A 50 11.04 5.47 -2.18
C TYR A 50 11.20 4.99 -0.74
N LYS A 51 10.08 4.82 -0.02
CA LYS A 51 10.07 4.33 1.36
C LYS A 51 10.70 2.94 1.46
N GLU A 52 10.29 2.00 0.62
CA GLU A 52 10.85 0.65 0.60
C GLU A 52 12.37 0.63 0.32
N MET A 53 12.84 1.50 -0.56
CA MET A 53 14.27 1.65 -0.82
C MET A 53 15.03 2.28 0.37
N ALA A 54 14.39 3.17 1.13
CA ALA A 54 14.96 3.73 2.34
C ALA A 54 15.02 2.70 3.48
N ASP A 55 13.97 1.90 3.65
CA ASP A 55 13.90 0.82 4.64
C ASP A 55 14.94 -0.29 4.37
N ALA A 56 15.21 -0.58 3.10
CA ALA A 56 16.30 -1.48 2.71
C ALA A 56 17.68 -1.01 3.21
N ARG A 57 17.90 0.31 3.31
CA ARG A 57 19.20 0.90 3.72
C ARG A 57 19.34 1.05 5.22
N HIS A 58 18.24 1.37 5.92
CA HIS A 58 18.29 1.88 7.28
C HIS A 58 17.34 1.20 8.27
N GLY A 59 16.53 0.24 7.83
CA GLY A 59 15.44 -0.28 8.62
C GLY A 59 15.17 -1.78 8.45
N SER A 60 13.89 -2.10 8.24
CA SER A 60 13.35 -3.47 8.18
C SER A 60 13.73 -4.26 6.92
N GLY A 61 14.35 -3.62 5.94
CA GLY A 61 14.60 -4.19 4.61
C GLY A 61 13.50 -3.85 3.61
N PHE A 62 13.78 -4.06 2.32
CA PHE A 62 12.79 -3.91 1.25
C PHE A 62 11.75 -5.04 1.34
N SER A 63 10.47 -4.70 1.22
CA SER A 63 9.35 -5.64 1.31
C SER A 63 8.43 -5.52 0.09
N PHE A 64 8.32 -6.59 -0.70
CA PHE A 64 7.31 -6.65 -1.78
C PHE A 64 5.89 -6.84 -1.22
N ALA A 65 5.74 -7.37 0.00
CA ALA A 65 4.45 -7.46 0.67
C ALA A 65 3.94 -6.06 1.04
N ASP A 66 4.81 -5.19 1.57
CA ASP A 66 4.46 -3.81 1.91
C ASP A 66 4.22 -2.98 0.64
N LEU A 67 5.03 -3.19 -0.41
CA LEU A 67 4.78 -2.59 -1.72
C LEU A 67 3.41 -2.99 -2.30
N ALA A 68 2.98 -4.24 -2.11
CA ALA A 68 1.65 -4.67 -2.54
C ALA A 68 0.53 -4.00 -1.73
N ALA A 69 0.73 -3.80 -0.43
CA ALA A 69 -0.21 -3.04 0.41
C ALA A 69 -0.28 -1.56 -0.01
N ASP A 70 0.87 -0.94 -0.33
CA ASP A 70 0.93 0.42 -0.87
C ASP A 70 0.16 0.52 -2.19
N ARG A 71 0.37 -0.40 -3.13
CA ARG A 71 -0.33 -0.42 -4.42
C ARG A 71 -1.84 -0.60 -4.27
N ALA A 72 -2.26 -1.52 -3.39
CA ALA A 72 -3.68 -1.71 -3.08
C ALA A 72 -4.29 -0.42 -2.50
N GLY A 73 -3.62 0.20 -1.54
CA GLY A 73 -4.01 1.49 -0.96
C GLY A 73 -4.10 2.60 -2.00
N THR A 74 -3.10 2.72 -2.87
CA THR A 74 -3.08 3.70 -3.97
C THR A 74 -4.31 3.56 -4.87
N ARG A 75 -4.62 2.35 -5.34
CA ARG A 75 -5.82 2.09 -6.17
C ARG A 75 -7.11 2.38 -5.43
N PHE A 76 -7.19 2.02 -4.13
CA PHE A 76 -8.35 2.33 -3.31
C PHE A 76 -8.56 3.85 -3.18
N GLY A 77 -7.48 4.59 -2.92
CA GLY A 77 -7.52 6.05 -2.81
C GLY A 77 -7.93 6.74 -4.11
N ASP A 78 -7.49 6.23 -5.26
CA ASP A 78 -7.91 6.73 -6.56
C ASP A 78 -9.41 6.49 -6.81
N LEU A 79 -9.93 5.29 -6.49
CA LEU A 79 -11.37 5.01 -6.55
C LEU A 79 -12.17 5.93 -5.61
N LEU A 80 -11.65 6.19 -4.42
CA LEU A 80 -12.26 7.10 -3.45
C LEU A 80 -12.30 8.54 -4.00
N GLY A 81 -11.19 9.01 -4.56
CA GLY A 81 -11.09 10.36 -5.14
C GLY A 81 -12.03 10.56 -6.33
N ARG A 82 -12.27 9.53 -7.13
CA ARG A 82 -13.20 9.54 -8.27
C ARG A 82 -14.66 9.25 -7.89
N GLN A 83 -14.93 8.91 -6.63
CA GLN A 83 -16.27 8.47 -6.18
C GLN A 83 -16.80 7.27 -6.98
N ASP A 84 -15.95 6.29 -7.22
CA ASP A 84 -16.25 5.13 -8.06
C ASP A 84 -17.43 4.31 -7.52
N ALA A 85 -18.35 3.94 -8.38
CA ALA A 85 -19.55 3.20 -8.01
C ALA A 85 -19.24 1.81 -7.44
N ARG A 86 -18.15 1.17 -7.85
CA ARG A 86 -17.71 -0.14 -7.33
C ARG A 86 -17.33 -0.04 -5.85
N LEU A 87 -16.61 1.04 -5.49
CA LEU A 87 -16.27 1.30 -4.10
C LEU A 87 -17.52 1.57 -3.26
N ASN A 88 -18.45 2.41 -3.75
CA ASN A 88 -19.70 2.69 -3.05
C ASN A 88 -20.50 1.41 -2.82
N ALA A 89 -20.64 0.55 -3.83
CA ALA A 89 -21.33 -0.73 -3.70
C ALA A 89 -20.62 -1.69 -2.72
N LEU A 90 -19.29 -1.62 -2.61
CA LEU A 90 -18.52 -2.41 -1.66
C LEU A 90 -18.73 -1.92 -0.23
N LEU A 91 -18.73 -0.60 -0.01
CA LEU A 91 -18.93 0.02 1.30
C LEU A 91 -20.34 -0.20 1.88
N GLU A 92 -21.32 -0.61 1.07
CA GLU A 92 -22.65 -1.03 1.54
C GLU A 92 -22.67 -2.43 2.15
N LYS A 93 -21.57 -3.18 2.06
CA LYS A 93 -21.42 -4.54 2.55
C LYS A 93 -20.44 -4.60 3.70
N GLU A 94 -20.39 -5.72 4.41
CA GLU A 94 -19.31 -6.01 5.34
C GLU A 94 -18.02 -6.25 4.56
N LEU A 95 -17.02 -5.41 4.82
CA LEU A 95 -15.70 -5.49 4.18
C LEU A 95 -14.86 -6.59 4.81
N THR A 96 -14.17 -7.33 3.97
CA THR A 96 -13.14 -8.29 4.38
C THR A 96 -11.78 -7.86 3.85
N ASP A 97 -10.70 -8.36 4.46
CA ASP A 97 -9.33 -8.08 3.99
C ASP A 97 -9.14 -8.44 2.51
N SER A 98 -9.74 -9.55 2.06
CA SER A 98 -9.66 -10.00 0.67
C SER A 98 -10.38 -9.09 -0.35
N ASP A 99 -11.24 -8.19 0.10
CA ASP A 99 -11.82 -7.16 -0.76
C ASP A 99 -10.86 -5.99 -1.00
N LEU A 100 -9.90 -5.79 -0.08
CA LEU A 100 -9.02 -4.62 -0.04
C LEU A 100 -7.59 -4.90 -0.51
N ILE A 101 -7.07 -6.11 -0.23
CA ILE A 101 -5.67 -6.47 -0.51
C ILE A 101 -5.58 -7.89 -1.08
N PRO A 102 -4.71 -8.15 -2.07
CA PRO A 102 -4.49 -9.50 -2.58
C PRO A 102 -3.69 -10.35 -1.57
N VAL A 103 -3.52 -11.62 -1.85
CA VAL A 103 -2.60 -12.47 -1.08
C VAL A 103 -1.18 -11.93 -1.22
N ILE A 104 -0.53 -11.66 -0.09
CA ILE A 104 0.82 -11.07 0.01
C ILE A 104 1.81 -11.96 0.75
N SER A 105 1.35 -13.02 1.41
CA SER A 105 2.14 -13.85 2.33
C SER A 105 3.29 -14.64 1.68
N ASP A 106 3.27 -14.78 0.37
CA ASP A 106 4.31 -15.45 -0.43
C ASP A 106 5.29 -14.46 -1.09
N LEU A 107 5.06 -13.16 -0.93
CA LEU A 107 5.93 -12.13 -1.49
C LEU A 107 7.21 -11.97 -0.65
N PRO A 108 8.37 -11.71 -1.29
CA PRO A 108 9.63 -11.53 -0.57
C PRO A 108 9.62 -10.28 0.32
N GLU A 109 10.11 -10.44 1.56
CA GLU A 109 10.19 -9.39 2.58
C GLU A 109 11.59 -9.31 3.21
N SER A 110 11.83 -8.25 3.99
CA SER A 110 13.05 -8.05 4.78
C SER A 110 14.34 -8.16 3.97
N ILE A 111 14.33 -7.68 2.73
CA ILE A 111 15.45 -7.75 1.80
C ILE A 111 16.42 -6.61 2.10
N SER A 112 17.60 -6.93 2.62
CA SER A 112 18.65 -5.93 2.87
C SER A 112 19.06 -5.21 1.59
N ALA A 113 19.64 -4.01 1.70
CA ALA A 113 20.16 -3.28 0.54
C ALA A 113 21.17 -4.09 -0.27
N ALA A 114 22.03 -4.86 0.40
CA ALA A 114 23.01 -5.74 -0.26
C ALA A 114 22.34 -6.90 -1.01
N ASP A 115 21.29 -7.50 -0.41
CA ASP A 115 20.51 -8.55 -1.06
C ASP A 115 19.68 -8.00 -2.21
N PHE A 116 19.09 -6.83 -2.05
CA PHE A 116 18.37 -6.15 -3.11
C PHE A 116 19.29 -5.89 -4.31
N GLN A 117 20.48 -5.34 -4.05
CA GLN A 117 21.47 -5.08 -5.09
C GLN A 117 21.90 -6.37 -5.82
N ARG A 118 22.11 -7.46 -5.08
CA ARG A 118 22.49 -8.75 -5.69
C ARG A 118 21.38 -9.38 -6.52
N ARG A 119 20.13 -9.33 -6.04
CA ARG A 119 18.99 -10.01 -6.65
C ARG A 119 18.37 -9.21 -7.78
N PHE A 120 18.31 -7.90 -7.62
CA PHE A 120 17.57 -7.00 -8.51
C PHE A 120 18.48 -5.94 -9.19
N GLY A 121 19.56 -5.51 -8.54
CA GLY A 121 20.41 -4.42 -9.02
C GLY A 121 19.72 -3.05 -8.86
N ASN A 122 18.57 -2.89 -9.50
CA ASN A 122 17.77 -1.66 -9.43
C ASN A 122 16.29 -1.94 -9.76
N THR A 123 15.44 -0.94 -9.59
CA THR A 123 13.98 -1.02 -9.85
C THR A 123 13.60 -1.14 -11.33
N ASN A 124 14.56 -0.99 -12.26
CA ASN A 124 14.32 -1.16 -13.70
C ASN A 124 14.73 -2.55 -14.21
N SER A 125 15.28 -3.40 -13.35
CA SER A 125 15.73 -4.73 -13.75
C SER A 125 14.54 -5.64 -14.13
N PRO A 126 14.78 -6.64 -15.00
CA PRO A 126 13.73 -7.59 -15.37
C PRO A 126 13.15 -8.35 -14.17
N SER A 127 14.00 -8.77 -13.21
CA SER A 127 13.58 -9.50 -12.01
C SER A 127 12.71 -8.66 -11.08
N TYR A 128 13.03 -7.38 -10.89
CA TYR A 128 12.18 -6.46 -10.13
C TYR A 128 10.84 -6.25 -10.82
N ARG A 129 10.86 -5.95 -12.13
CA ARG A 129 9.64 -5.73 -12.91
C ARG A 129 8.75 -6.97 -12.97
N GLN A 130 9.32 -8.17 -12.94
CA GLN A 130 8.52 -9.39 -12.87
C GLN A 130 7.71 -9.48 -11.57
N LEU A 131 8.32 -9.19 -10.41
CA LEU A 131 7.61 -9.20 -9.13
C LEU A 131 6.56 -8.09 -9.03
N THR A 132 6.88 -6.88 -9.49
CA THR A 132 5.90 -5.79 -9.51
C THR A 132 4.75 -6.08 -10.47
N ALA A 133 5.01 -6.64 -11.64
CA ALA A 133 3.97 -7.08 -12.58
C ALA A 133 3.07 -8.19 -11.97
N GLU A 134 3.64 -9.08 -11.17
CA GLU A 134 2.85 -10.09 -10.44
C GLU A 134 1.92 -9.43 -9.41
N ILE A 135 2.40 -8.41 -8.67
CA ILE A 135 1.57 -7.63 -7.75
C ILE A 135 0.40 -6.97 -8.51
N GLU A 136 0.71 -6.28 -9.62
CA GLU A 136 -0.33 -5.63 -10.44
C GLU A 136 -1.34 -6.65 -10.97
N ARG A 137 -0.88 -7.82 -11.46
CA ARG A 137 -1.77 -8.88 -11.92
C ARG A 137 -2.72 -9.38 -10.82
N ARG A 138 -2.22 -9.51 -9.58
CA ARG A 138 -3.06 -9.91 -8.44
C ARG A 138 -4.11 -8.85 -8.13
N LEU A 139 -3.73 -7.57 -8.17
CA LEU A 139 -4.66 -6.44 -7.99
C LEU A 139 -5.72 -6.40 -9.10
N ASP A 140 -5.32 -6.54 -10.36
CA ASP A 140 -6.23 -6.56 -11.51
C ASP A 140 -7.24 -7.73 -11.46
N ALA A 141 -6.89 -8.81 -10.78
CA ALA A 141 -7.81 -9.94 -10.57
C ALA A 141 -8.86 -9.68 -9.48
N MET A 142 -8.68 -8.67 -8.63
CA MET A 142 -9.63 -8.33 -7.58
C MET A 142 -10.82 -7.58 -8.15
N PRO A 143 -12.08 -7.92 -7.75
CA PRO A 143 -13.28 -7.27 -8.27
C PRO A 143 -13.26 -5.73 -8.15
N LEU A 144 -12.71 -5.22 -7.03
CA LEU A 144 -12.65 -3.77 -6.77
C LEU A 144 -11.71 -3.04 -7.74
N TYR A 145 -10.56 -3.64 -8.07
CA TYR A 145 -9.48 -2.99 -8.82
C TYR A 145 -9.39 -3.43 -10.28
N LYS A 146 -10.32 -4.28 -10.72
CA LYS A 146 -10.33 -4.78 -12.09
C LYS A 146 -10.39 -3.61 -13.08
N PRO A 147 -9.49 -3.55 -14.07
CA PRO A 147 -9.56 -2.56 -15.15
C PRO A 147 -10.91 -2.60 -15.89
N GLU A 148 -11.37 -1.44 -16.35
CA GLU A 148 -12.56 -1.32 -17.19
C GLU A 148 -12.34 -1.87 -18.58
#